data_4ddb21c45051595effcf89d8306bf74a
#
_entry.id   4ddb21c45051595effcf89d8306bf74a
#
_cell.length_a   1.000
_cell.length_b   1.000
_cell.length_c   1.000
_cell.angle_alpha   90.00
_cell.angle_beta   90.00
_cell.angle_gamma   90.00
#
_symmetry.space_group_name_H-M   'P 1'
#
loop_
_entity.id
_entity.type
_entity.pdbx_description
1 polymer ?
#
loop_
_entity_poly.entity_id
_entity_poly.type
_entity_poly.pdbx_seq_one_letter_code
_entity_poly.pdbx_strand_id
1 'polypeptide(L)'
;MTDKWIVGWALAAAMLFCAPVFAAEGGALMQAGNDLGDRASLQRGAQAYMSYCSGCHSLKYLRYSRMADDLGLTEQQVMDNLNFTGAAFGEQIQVAMPHD
;
A
#
# COMPACT_ATOMS: atom_id res chain seq x y z
N MET A 1 -43.72 -25.31 -30.53
CA MET A 1 -42.57 -24.87 -31.37
C MET A 1 -42.22 -23.39 -31.20
N THR A 2 -43.08 -22.63 -30.54
CA THR A 2 -42.90 -21.17 -30.32
C THR A 2 -42.04 -20.81 -29.12
N ASP A 3 -41.87 -21.71 -28.14
CA ASP A 3 -41.20 -21.39 -26.87
C ASP A 3 -39.70 -21.20 -27.00
N LYS A 4 -39.07 -21.86 -27.95
CA LYS A 4 -37.62 -21.73 -28.18
C LYS A 4 -37.22 -20.35 -28.74
N TRP A 5 -38.09 -19.73 -29.50
CA TRP A 5 -37.87 -18.41 -30.07
C TRP A 5 -38.06 -17.32 -29.00
N ILE A 6 -39.01 -17.49 -28.11
CA ILE A 6 -39.27 -16.56 -27.00
C ILE A 6 -38.07 -16.57 -26.01
N VAL A 7 -37.55 -17.76 -25.70
CA VAL A 7 -36.35 -17.89 -24.85
C VAL A 7 -35.10 -17.26 -25.50
N GLY A 8 -34.95 -17.41 -26.82
CA GLY A 8 -33.86 -16.77 -27.56
C GLY A 8 -33.91 -15.25 -27.51
N TRP A 9 -35.08 -14.67 -27.68
CA TRP A 9 -35.30 -13.23 -27.62
C TRP A 9 -35.15 -12.67 -26.21
N ALA A 10 -35.57 -13.42 -25.18
CA ALA A 10 -35.38 -13.04 -23.77
C ALA A 10 -33.90 -13.04 -23.37
N LEU A 11 -33.11 -14.01 -23.83
CA LEU A 11 -31.66 -14.04 -23.60
C LEU A 11 -30.91 -12.91 -24.33
N ALA A 12 -31.31 -12.61 -25.57
CA ALA A 12 -30.71 -11.50 -26.31
C ALA A 12 -31.03 -10.13 -25.67
N ALA A 13 -32.24 -9.94 -25.17
CA ALA A 13 -32.65 -8.74 -24.44
C ALA A 13 -31.90 -8.59 -23.11
N ALA A 14 -31.62 -9.68 -22.38
CA ALA A 14 -30.86 -9.66 -21.14
C ALA A 14 -29.39 -9.25 -21.34
N MET A 15 -28.78 -9.64 -22.46
CA MET A 15 -27.43 -9.22 -22.79
C MET A 15 -27.28 -7.73 -23.15
N LEU A 16 -28.34 -7.11 -23.64
CA LEU A 16 -28.37 -5.67 -23.95
C LEU A 16 -28.44 -4.78 -22.70
N PHE A 17 -28.85 -5.35 -21.55
CA PHE A 17 -28.90 -4.61 -20.27
C PHE A 17 -27.61 -4.68 -19.43
N CYS A 18 -26.60 -5.43 -19.86
CA CYS A 18 -25.26 -5.33 -19.27
C CYS A 18 -24.56 -4.05 -19.76
N ALA A 19 -25.04 -2.89 -19.34
CA ALA A 19 -24.31 -1.65 -19.51
C ALA A 19 -22.97 -1.77 -18.75
N PRO A 20 -21.83 -1.46 -19.37
CA PRO A 20 -20.56 -1.40 -18.64
C PRO A 20 -20.71 -0.33 -17.54
N VAL A 21 -20.62 -0.76 -16.30
CA VAL A 21 -20.50 0.18 -15.18
C VAL A 21 -19.10 0.77 -15.29
N PHE A 22 -18.99 1.91 -15.94
CA PHE A 22 -17.81 2.75 -15.81
C PHE A 22 -17.78 3.23 -14.36
N ALA A 23 -16.87 2.67 -13.56
CA ALA A 23 -16.53 3.29 -12.29
C ALA A 23 -16.14 4.72 -12.60
N ALA A 24 -16.79 5.69 -11.96
CA ALA A 24 -16.48 7.10 -12.12
C ALA A 24 -14.99 7.24 -11.81
N GLU A 25 -14.18 7.49 -12.83
CA GLU A 25 -12.78 7.86 -12.65
C GLU A 25 -12.82 9.17 -11.88
N GLY A 26 -12.42 9.10 -10.61
CA GLY A 26 -12.17 10.30 -9.84
C GLY A 26 -11.24 11.19 -10.64
N GLY A 27 -11.45 12.50 -10.61
CA GLY A 27 -10.67 13.46 -11.37
C GLY A 27 -9.17 13.17 -11.27
N ALA A 28 -8.37 13.66 -12.20
CA ALA A 28 -6.94 13.39 -12.29
C ALA A 28 -6.26 13.51 -10.92
N LEU A 29 -5.78 12.40 -10.40
CA LEU A 29 -5.08 12.37 -9.13
C LEU A 29 -3.79 13.18 -9.25
N MET A 30 -3.55 14.04 -8.27
CA MET A 30 -2.31 14.80 -8.21
C MET A 30 -1.13 13.84 -8.05
N GLN A 31 -0.15 13.95 -8.92
CA GLN A 31 1.06 13.14 -8.85
C GLN A 31 1.90 13.56 -7.64
N ALA A 32 2.39 12.59 -6.89
CA ALA A 32 3.22 12.86 -5.71
C ALA A 32 4.60 13.46 -6.05
N GLY A 33 5.03 13.37 -7.31
CA GLY A 33 6.32 13.88 -7.77
C GLY A 33 7.53 13.15 -7.18
N ASN A 34 7.31 11.98 -6.57
CA ASN A 34 8.38 11.18 -5.99
C ASN A 34 9.04 10.28 -7.04
N ASP A 35 10.33 10.08 -6.90
CA ASP A 35 11.11 9.12 -7.69
C ASP A 35 11.44 7.91 -6.81
N LEU A 36 10.81 6.77 -7.12
CA LEU A 36 11.06 5.51 -6.42
C LEU A 36 12.42 4.89 -6.76
N GLY A 37 13.11 5.40 -7.78
CA GLY A 37 14.48 5.04 -8.13
C GLY A 37 15.53 5.79 -7.31
N ASP A 38 15.20 6.97 -6.77
CA ASP A 38 16.10 7.74 -5.89
C ASP A 38 16.13 7.15 -4.48
N ARG A 39 16.93 6.10 -4.32
CA ARG A 39 17.09 5.40 -3.05
C ARG A 39 17.58 6.30 -1.93
N ALA A 40 18.42 7.27 -2.21
CA ALA A 40 18.92 8.20 -1.21
C ALA A 40 17.80 9.10 -0.67
N SER A 41 16.89 9.53 -1.54
CA SER A 41 15.69 10.27 -1.13
C SER A 41 14.77 9.41 -0.28
N LEU A 42 14.55 8.14 -0.66
CA LEU A 42 13.74 7.21 0.12
C LEU A 42 14.33 6.94 1.50
N GLN A 43 15.64 6.77 1.61
CA GLN A 43 16.32 6.59 2.90
C GLN A 43 16.14 7.81 3.82
N ARG A 44 16.29 9.04 3.28
CA ARG A 44 16.04 10.27 4.05
C ARG A 44 14.56 10.36 4.48
N GLY A 45 13.63 9.98 3.61
CA GLY A 45 12.20 9.92 3.93
C GLY A 45 11.90 8.92 5.03
N ALA A 46 12.46 7.72 4.98
CA ALA A 46 12.33 6.71 6.02
C ALA A 46 12.89 7.21 7.36
N GLN A 47 14.05 7.86 7.36
CA GLN A 47 14.62 8.44 8.57
C GLN A 47 13.72 9.53 9.16
N ALA A 48 13.19 10.41 8.33
CA ALA A 48 12.26 11.45 8.77
C ALA A 48 10.96 10.83 9.36
N TYR A 49 10.40 9.82 8.69
CA TYR A 49 9.24 9.12 9.19
C TYR A 49 9.50 8.46 10.55
N MET A 50 10.57 7.69 10.66
CA MET A 50 10.91 6.99 11.91
C MET A 50 11.22 7.97 13.04
N SER A 51 11.82 9.12 12.75
CA SER A 51 12.18 10.10 13.77
C SER A 51 11.01 10.96 14.24
N TYR A 52 10.04 11.28 13.37
CA TYR A 52 8.99 12.26 13.67
C TYR A 52 7.57 11.71 13.65
N CYS A 53 7.30 10.66 12.89
CA CYS A 53 5.93 10.16 12.67
C CYS A 53 5.66 8.83 13.38
N SER A 54 6.64 7.94 13.46
CA SER A 54 6.46 6.57 13.98
C SER A 54 6.11 6.53 15.48
N GLY A 55 6.37 7.62 16.21
CA GLY A 55 5.94 7.74 17.61
C GLY A 55 4.42 7.64 17.79
N CYS A 56 3.64 8.10 16.79
CA CYS A 56 2.19 8.07 16.79
C CYS A 56 1.59 7.20 15.69
N HIS A 57 2.32 6.95 14.61
CA HIS A 57 1.83 6.24 13.42
C HIS A 57 2.60 4.94 13.19
N SER A 58 1.96 3.81 13.42
CA SER A 58 2.55 2.51 13.11
C SER A 58 2.53 2.19 11.62
N LEU A 59 3.54 1.45 11.18
CA LEU A 59 3.55 0.73 9.91
C LEU A 59 3.37 -0.78 10.16
N LYS A 60 2.29 -1.15 10.84
CA LYS A 60 2.05 -2.53 11.34
C LYS A 60 2.07 -3.63 10.28
N TYR A 61 2.03 -3.29 9.01
CA TYR A 61 2.14 -4.24 7.89
C TYR A 61 3.53 -4.25 7.24
N LEU A 62 4.44 -3.38 7.70
CA LEU A 62 5.83 -3.33 7.27
C LEU A 62 6.75 -3.87 8.37
N ARG A 63 7.69 -4.72 8.00
CA ARG A 63 8.74 -5.22 8.89
C ARG A 63 10.03 -4.43 8.71
N TYR A 64 10.86 -4.34 9.75
CA TYR A 64 12.19 -3.73 9.64
C TYR A 64 13.05 -4.42 8.58
N SER A 65 12.98 -5.74 8.47
CA SER A 65 13.68 -6.50 7.42
C SER A 65 13.25 -6.11 6.01
N ARG A 66 11.96 -5.92 5.77
CA ARG A 66 11.45 -5.48 4.48
C ARG A 66 11.87 -4.04 4.16
N MET A 67 11.85 -3.16 5.16
CA MET A 67 12.33 -1.79 4.99
C MET A 67 13.82 -1.76 4.62
N ALA A 68 14.63 -2.65 5.21
CA ALA A 68 16.04 -2.79 4.86
C ALA A 68 16.21 -3.16 3.37
N ASP A 69 15.50 -4.18 2.91
CA ASP A 69 15.55 -4.65 1.53
C ASP A 69 15.14 -3.55 0.53
N ASP A 70 14.02 -2.89 0.77
CA ASP A 70 13.49 -1.86 -0.13
C ASP A 70 14.40 -0.62 -0.20
N LEU A 71 15.06 -0.28 0.91
CA LEU A 71 15.97 0.86 0.98
C LEU A 71 17.42 0.51 0.63
N GLY A 72 17.75 -0.78 0.47
CA GLY A 72 19.10 -1.25 0.24
C GLY A 72 20.04 -0.96 1.42
N LEU A 73 19.52 -1.08 2.64
CA LEU A 73 20.25 -0.94 3.88
C LEU A 73 20.57 -2.32 4.47
N THR A 74 21.65 -2.39 5.24
CA THR A 74 21.95 -3.59 6.03
C THR A 74 21.07 -3.65 7.28
N GLU A 75 20.90 -4.86 7.85
CA GLU A 75 20.22 -5.04 9.14
C GLU A 75 20.79 -4.08 10.20
N GLN A 76 22.12 -4.03 10.33
CA GLN A 76 22.76 -3.18 11.31
C GLN A 76 22.43 -1.69 11.10
N GLN A 77 22.43 -1.21 9.85
CA GLN A 77 22.08 0.18 9.54
C GLN A 77 20.64 0.52 9.93
N VAL A 78 19.71 -0.41 9.68
CA VAL A 78 18.29 -0.22 10.05
C VAL A 78 18.14 -0.25 11.57
N MET A 79 18.73 -1.22 12.23
CA MET A 79 18.56 -1.41 13.66
C MET A 79 19.19 -0.28 14.48
N ASP A 80 20.36 0.22 14.06
CA ASP A 80 21.06 1.28 14.76
C ASP A 80 20.45 2.68 14.53
N ASN A 81 19.84 2.91 13.34
CA ASN A 81 19.43 4.27 12.95
C ASN A 81 17.92 4.45 12.81
N LEU A 82 17.14 3.39 12.62
CA LEU A 82 15.72 3.47 12.32
C LEU A 82 14.84 2.70 13.32
N ASN A 83 15.41 1.95 14.24
CA ASN A 83 14.67 1.21 15.25
C ASN A 83 14.74 1.92 16.61
N PHE A 84 13.69 2.65 16.95
CA PHE A 84 13.60 3.37 18.22
C PHE A 84 12.78 2.62 19.30
N THR A 85 12.22 1.46 18.97
CA THR A 85 11.35 0.68 19.86
C THR A 85 12.05 -0.51 20.51
N GLY A 86 13.25 -0.86 20.06
CA GLY A 86 13.95 -2.06 20.49
C GLY A 86 13.35 -3.37 19.93
N ALA A 87 12.50 -3.28 18.91
CA ALA A 87 11.92 -4.44 18.24
C ALA A 87 13.00 -5.28 17.54
N ALA A 88 12.76 -6.59 17.35
CA ALA A 88 13.66 -7.43 16.57
C ALA A 88 13.55 -7.12 15.06
N PHE A 89 14.59 -7.43 14.29
CA PHE A 89 14.67 -7.13 12.85
C PHE A 89 13.53 -7.72 12.01
N GLY A 90 13.01 -8.89 12.38
CA GLY A 90 11.86 -9.52 11.73
C GLY A 90 10.50 -8.98 12.18
N GLU A 91 10.44 -8.10 13.16
CA GLU A 91 9.18 -7.58 13.70
C GLU A 91 8.61 -6.42 12.88
N GLN A 92 7.33 -6.18 13.09
CA GLN A 92 6.59 -5.09 12.47
C GLN A 92 6.94 -3.76 13.12
N ILE A 93 6.86 -2.69 12.34
CA ILE A 93 7.09 -1.32 12.81
C ILE A 93 5.82 -0.84 13.51
N GLN A 94 5.86 -0.81 14.83
CA GLN A 94 4.76 -0.36 15.67
C GLN A 94 5.07 0.99 16.32
N VAL A 95 4.04 1.67 16.79
CA VAL A 95 4.22 2.92 17.54
C VAL A 95 5.03 2.69 18.80
N ALA A 96 5.81 3.68 19.17
CA ALA A 96 6.56 3.65 20.42
C ALA A 96 5.67 3.92 21.64
N MET A 97 4.46 4.47 21.45
CA MET A 97 3.54 4.71 22.56
C MET A 97 2.83 3.42 22.98
N PRO A 98 2.83 3.09 24.29
CA PRO A 98 2.05 1.96 24.81
C PRO A 98 0.55 2.18 24.54
N HIS A 99 -0.11 1.11 24.15
CA HIS A 99 -1.57 1.08 24.16
C HIS A 99 -2.00 0.57 25.55
N ASP A 100 -2.74 1.41 26.27
CA ASP A 100 -3.43 0.98 27.50
C ASP A 100 -4.59 0.04 27.16
#